data_f8045485ba82d89ffde22d448856f913
#
_entry.id   f8045485ba82d89ffde22d448856f913
#
_cell.length_a   1.000
_cell.length_b   1.000
_cell.length_c   1.000
_cell.angle_alpha   90.00
_cell.angle_beta   90.00
_cell.angle_gamma   90.00
#
_symmetry.space_group_name_H-M   'P 1'
#
loop_
_entity.id
_entity.type
_entity.pdbx_description
1 polymer ?
#
loop_
_entity_poly.entity_id
_entity_poly.type
_entity_poly.pdbx_seq_one_letter_code
_entity_poly.pdbx_strand_id
1 'polypeptide(L)'
;MTRIAVALGGNALIRRGQPGSTEVQRANLQVAARSLVDLAERSGAEIVLTHGNGPQVGFLAIAAEMASSVVPAPPLDVLGAESQGQIGYLLAQALHDAFMARGIRREIAVVITQVVVRAEDPAFTAPTKPVGPVYAESVARAHAADQGWAIARDGEHWRRVVASPAPLRILEAPAIRSLVETGALVVAAGGGGVPVVELPDGRYEGREAVIDKDLAAVVRARAVGADGLILLTDVAGVIRGWGTPEAEMIRRLSVEEAFEGLAAGAWPAGSMGPKVRACADFVRGGGRFAAIGALDDAAAVVWGRAGTRFGSGRLGLPREGARVGAASE
;
A
#
# COMPACT_ATOMS: atom_id res chain seq x y z
N MET A 1 6.43 22.65 4.76
CA MET A 1 6.55 21.51 5.72
C MET A 1 7.08 20.29 4.98
N THR A 2 7.73 19.36 5.69
CA THR A 2 8.15 18.09 5.08
C THR A 2 6.92 17.18 4.92
N ARG A 3 6.74 16.59 3.74
CA ARG A 3 5.63 15.68 3.45
C ARG A 3 6.14 14.26 3.24
N ILE A 4 5.52 13.29 3.91
CA ILE A 4 5.91 11.88 3.85
C ILE A 4 4.73 11.04 3.38
N ALA A 5 4.93 10.28 2.32
CA ALA A 5 4.02 9.23 1.88
C ALA A 5 4.38 7.92 2.60
N VAL A 6 3.42 7.31 3.27
CA VAL A 6 3.59 6.05 3.98
C VAL A 6 2.68 4.99 3.39
N ALA A 7 3.21 3.81 3.09
CA ALA A 7 2.44 2.67 2.62
C ALA A 7 2.50 1.53 3.64
N LEU A 8 1.34 1.09 4.11
CA LEU A 8 1.20 -0.04 5.03
C LEU A 8 1.10 -1.36 4.27
N GLY A 9 1.91 -2.33 4.65
CA GLY A 9 1.80 -3.71 4.17
C GLY A 9 0.47 -4.35 4.59
N GLY A 10 0.03 -5.39 3.86
CA GLY A 10 -1.21 -6.13 4.22
C GLY A 10 -1.16 -6.75 5.61
N ASN A 11 0.03 -7.10 6.10
CA ASN A 11 0.24 -7.66 7.43
C ASN A 11 -0.02 -6.65 8.58
N ALA A 12 -0.15 -5.33 8.28
CA ALA A 12 -0.64 -4.35 9.24
C ALA A 12 -2.13 -4.55 9.57
N LEU A 13 -2.88 -5.24 8.69
CA LEU A 13 -4.30 -5.50 8.84
C LEU A 13 -4.57 -6.94 9.34
N ILE A 14 -3.94 -7.91 8.70
CA ILE A 14 -4.06 -9.34 9.04
C ILE A 14 -2.67 -9.95 8.95
N ARG A 15 -2.15 -10.44 10.07
CA ARG A 15 -0.86 -11.14 10.11
C ARG A 15 -1.02 -12.56 9.57
N ARG A 16 0.06 -13.12 9.09
CA ARG A 16 0.05 -14.48 8.56
C ARG A 16 -0.49 -15.47 9.61
N GLY A 17 -1.47 -16.28 9.23
CA GLY A 17 -2.12 -17.27 10.10
C GLY A 17 -3.23 -16.73 11.00
N GLN A 18 -3.50 -15.42 11.00
CA GLN A 18 -4.63 -14.86 11.73
C GLN A 18 -5.94 -15.00 10.94
N PRO A 19 -7.08 -15.17 11.62
CA PRO A 19 -8.38 -15.11 10.98
C PRO A 19 -8.66 -13.70 10.45
N GLY A 20 -9.44 -13.61 9.36
CA GLY A 20 -9.79 -12.34 8.71
C GLY A 20 -10.94 -11.56 9.39
N SER A 21 -11.23 -11.81 10.68
CA SER A 21 -12.35 -11.16 11.36
C SER A 21 -12.10 -9.66 11.58
N THR A 22 -13.18 -8.90 11.72
CA THR A 22 -13.11 -7.46 11.97
C THR A 22 -12.42 -7.15 13.30
N GLU A 23 -12.58 -7.97 14.33
CA GLU A 23 -11.95 -7.82 15.64
C GLU A 23 -10.43 -7.91 15.53
N VAL A 24 -9.92 -8.88 14.76
CA VAL A 24 -8.47 -9.04 14.51
C VAL A 24 -7.92 -7.86 13.73
N GLN A 25 -8.65 -7.40 12.71
CA GLN A 25 -8.26 -6.23 11.92
C GLN A 25 -8.21 -4.96 12.79
N ARG A 26 -9.21 -4.73 13.66
CA ARG A 26 -9.22 -3.61 14.60
C ARG A 26 -8.02 -3.65 15.54
N ALA A 27 -7.74 -4.80 16.14
CA ALA A 27 -6.62 -4.97 17.08
C ALA A 27 -5.27 -4.68 16.38
N ASN A 28 -5.05 -5.20 15.18
CA ASN A 28 -3.84 -4.94 14.41
C ASN A 28 -3.71 -3.47 14.00
N LEU A 29 -4.82 -2.84 13.56
CA LEU A 29 -4.82 -1.42 13.21
C LEU A 29 -4.57 -0.49 14.39
N GLN A 30 -5.01 -0.85 15.61
CA GLN A 30 -4.66 -0.11 16.82
C GLN A 30 -3.14 -0.13 17.10
N VAL A 31 -2.48 -1.26 16.84
CA VAL A 31 -1.00 -1.33 16.92
C VAL A 31 -0.36 -0.46 15.86
N ALA A 32 -0.80 -0.59 14.61
CA ALA A 32 -0.29 0.23 13.50
C ALA A 32 -0.48 1.73 13.73
N ALA A 33 -1.66 2.13 14.22
CA ALA A 33 -1.98 3.54 14.50
C ALA A 33 -1.05 4.16 15.55
N ARG A 34 -0.69 3.43 16.62
CA ARG A 34 0.28 3.91 17.61
C ARG A 34 1.63 4.23 16.99
N SER A 35 2.16 3.36 16.13
CA SER A 35 3.43 3.57 15.43
C SER A 35 3.36 4.73 14.44
N LEU A 36 2.23 4.91 13.75
CA LEU A 36 2.00 6.01 12.82
C LEU A 36 1.85 7.36 13.52
N VAL A 37 1.16 7.39 14.66
CA VAL A 37 1.03 8.59 15.49
C VAL A 37 2.38 8.98 16.10
N ASP A 38 3.17 8.01 16.56
CA ASP A 38 4.54 8.25 17.02
C ASP A 38 5.40 8.87 15.90
N LEU A 39 5.30 8.34 14.68
CA LEU A 39 5.96 8.91 13.50
C LEU A 39 5.49 10.33 13.22
N ALA A 40 4.16 10.58 13.21
CA ALA A 40 3.58 11.88 12.92
C ALA A 40 4.03 12.94 13.94
N GLU A 41 3.93 12.63 15.22
CA GLU A 41 4.27 13.53 16.33
C GLU A 41 5.75 13.88 16.33
N ARG A 42 6.62 12.87 16.23
CA ARG A 42 8.08 13.08 16.27
C ARG A 42 8.60 13.76 15.03
N SER A 43 8.06 13.48 13.85
CA SER A 43 8.53 14.08 12.60
C SER A 43 7.99 15.50 12.37
N GLY A 44 6.82 15.82 12.90
CA GLY A 44 6.08 17.03 12.55
C GLY A 44 5.74 17.12 11.06
N ALA A 45 5.79 16.00 10.34
CA ALA A 45 5.56 15.95 8.91
C ALA A 45 4.06 15.87 8.59
N GLU A 46 3.72 16.37 7.41
CA GLU A 46 2.45 16.06 6.75
C GLU A 46 2.49 14.61 6.28
N ILE A 47 1.47 13.82 6.61
CA ILE A 47 1.46 12.38 6.32
C ILE A 47 0.30 12.03 5.39
N VAL A 48 0.62 11.32 4.31
CA VAL A 48 -0.34 10.66 3.44
C VAL A 48 -0.15 9.16 3.51
N LEU A 49 -1.18 8.46 3.99
CA LEU A 49 -1.15 7.01 4.16
C LEU A 49 -1.78 6.28 2.97
N THR A 50 -1.31 5.06 2.71
CA THR A 50 -2.04 4.03 1.96
C THR A 50 -1.92 2.70 2.68
N HIS A 51 -2.78 1.76 2.35
CA HIS A 51 -2.80 0.42 2.94
C HIS A 51 -2.96 -0.64 1.85
N GLY A 52 -2.58 -1.88 2.15
CA GLY A 52 -2.96 -3.03 1.33
C GLY A 52 -4.42 -3.42 1.59
N ASN A 53 -5.00 -4.21 0.68
CA ASN A 53 -6.36 -4.72 0.80
C ASN A 53 -6.49 -6.19 0.36
N GLY A 54 -5.37 -6.87 0.09
CA GLY A 54 -5.38 -8.18 -0.56
C GLY A 54 -6.34 -9.20 0.06
N PRO A 55 -6.32 -9.46 1.37
CA PRO A 55 -7.27 -10.35 2.00
C PRO A 55 -8.72 -9.83 1.92
N GLN A 56 -8.93 -8.53 2.16
CA GLN A 56 -10.27 -7.92 2.24
C GLN A 56 -11.01 -7.95 0.90
N VAL A 57 -10.35 -7.55 -0.19
CA VAL A 57 -10.96 -7.63 -1.52
C VAL A 57 -11.28 -9.08 -1.90
N GLY A 58 -10.45 -10.04 -1.44
CA GLY A 58 -10.70 -11.46 -1.60
C GLY A 58 -11.95 -11.93 -0.84
N PHE A 59 -12.12 -11.48 0.41
CA PHE A 59 -13.31 -11.82 1.21
C PHE A 59 -14.59 -11.22 0.61
N LEU A 60 -14.51 -9.97 0.14
CA LEU A 60 -15.63 -9.33 -0.56
C LEU A 60 -16.00 -10.09 -1.84
N ALA A 61 -15.00 -10.52 -2.62
CA ALA A 61 -15.23 -11.29 -3.83
C ALA A 61 -15.90 -12.64 -3.54
N ILE A 62 -15.48 -13.36 -2.47
CA ILE A 62 -16.11 -14.61 -2.05
C ILE A 62 -17.56 -14.37 -1.61
N ALA A 63 -17.80 -13.34 -0.79
CA ALA A 63 -19.15 -13.02 -0.31
C ALA A 63 -20.07 -12.65 -1.47
N ALA A 64 -19.60 -11.87 -2.44
CA ALA A 64 -20.34 -11.51 -3.65
C ALA A 64 -20.65 -12.75 -4.49
N GLU A 65 -19.70 -13.66 -4.65
CA GLU A 65 -19.90 -14.91 -5.38
C GLU A 65 -20.94 -15.80 -4.70
N MET A 66 -20.84 -15.99 -3.39
CA MET A 66 -21.81 -16.79 -2.62
C MET A 66 -23.24 -16.22 -2.69
N ALA A 67 -23.38 -14.91 -2.80
CA ALA A 67 -24.68 -14.25 -2.90
C ALA A 67 -25.18 -14.11 -4.35
N SER A 68 -24.41 -14.48 -5.36
CA SER A 68 -24.69 -14.21 -6.79
C SER A 68 -25.98 -14.78 -7.32
N SER A 69 -26.51 -15.82 -6.68
CA SER A 69 -27.84 -16.38 -7.00
C SER A 69 -29.01 -15.48 -6.56
N VAL A 70 -28.79 -14.52 -5.69
CA VAL A 70 -29.80 -13.60 -5.13
C VAL A 70 -29.54 -12.15 -5.58
N VAL A 71 -28.28 -11.73 -5.60
CA VAL A 71 -27.88 -10.37 -6.00
C VAL A 71 -26.70 -10.47 -6.96
N PRO A 72 -26.73 -9.78 -8.12
CA PRO A 72 -25.60 -9.77 -9.04
C PRO A 72 -24.31 -9.35 -8.35
N ALA A 73 -23.23 -10.11 -8.56
CA ALA A 73 -21.95 -9.82 -7.97
C ALA A 73 -21.38 -8.49 -8.54
N PRO A 74 -20.92 -7.56 -7.69
CA PRO A 74 -20.25 -6.36 -8.17
C PRO A 74 -18.93 -6.70 -8.90
N PRO A 75 -18.52 -5.89 -9.89
CA PRO A 75 -17.23 -6.07 -10.54
C PRO A 75 -16.07 -5.75 -9.59
N LEU A 76 -14.88 -6.22 -9.93
CA LEU A 76 -13.72 -6.18 -9.02
C LEU A 76 -13.27 -4.74 -8.66
N ASP A 77 -13.44 -3.77 -9.53
CA ASP A 77 -13.17 -2.35 -9.26
C ASP A 77 -14.09 -1.79 -8.17
N VAL A 78 -15.37 -2.16 -8.16
CA VAL A 78 -16.34 -1.80 -7.11
C VAL A 78 -15.95 -2.46 -5.79
N LEU A 79 -15.60 -3.76 -5.79
CA LEU A 79 -15.10 -4.45 -4.59
C LEU A 79 -13.79 -3.80 -4.07
N GLY A 80 -12.97 -3.30 -4.99
CA GLY A 80 -11.80 -2.49 -4.67
C GLY A 80 -12.16 -1.22 -3.88
N ALA A 81 -13.18 -0.49 -4.34
CA ALA A 81 -13.69 0.71 -3.68
C ALA A 81 -14.30 0.39 -2.30
N GLU A 82 -15.09 -0.68 -2.19
CA GLU A 82 -15.65 -1.16 -0.91
C GLU A 82 -14.54 -1.46 0.10
N SER A 83 -13.45 -2.14 -0.35
CA SER A 83 -12.31 -2.43 0.52
C SER A 83 -11.57 -1.18 1.00
N GLN A 84 -11.50 -0.11 0.17
CA GLN A 84 -10.95 1.17 0.59
C GLN A 84 -11.81 1.81 1.69
N GLY A 85 -13.12 1.80 1.54
CA GLY A 85 -14.07 2.30 2.54
C GLY A 85 -13.96 1.52 3.85
N GLN A 86 -14.01 0.19 3.80
CA GLN A 86 -13.91 -0.68 4.95
C GLN A 86 -12.61 -0.45 5.75
N ILE A 87 -11.48 -0.53 5.09
CA ILE A 87 -10.17 -0.41 5.76
C ILE A 87 -9.92 1.03 6.19
N GLY A 88 -10.26 2.00 5.34
CA GLY A 88 -10.13 3.43 5.64
C GLY A 88 -10.91 3.82 6.89
N TYR A 89 -12.14 3.34 7.02
CA TYR A 89 -12.97 3.54 8.22
C TYR A 89 -12.31 2.99 9.49
N LEU A 90 -11.87 1.72 9.45
CA LEU A 90 -11.23 1.09 10.61
C LEU A 90 -9.90 1.79 10.98
N LEU A 91 -9.11 2.18 9.99
CA LEU A 91 -7.84 2.87 10.19
C LEU A 91 -8.05 4.28 10.73
N ALA A 92 -9.03 5.01 10.22
CA ALA A 92 -9.36 6.36 10.72
C ALA A 92 -9.76 6.34 12.19
N GLN A 93 -10.61 5.38 12.61
CA GLN A 93 -10.97 5.21 14.02
C GLN A 93 -9.72 4.93 14.88
N ALA A 94 -8.88 3.98 14.46
CA ALA A 94 -7.68 3.62 15.23
C ALA A 94 -6.69 4.79 15.34
N LEU A 95 -6.51 5.58 14.28
CA LEU A 95 -5.68 6.79 14.29
C LEU A 95 -6.25 7.87 15.20
N HIS A 96 -7.56 8.13 15.11
CA HIS A 96 -8.25 9.08 15.98
C HIS A 96 -8.03 8.73 17.46
N ASP A 97 -8.29 7.48 17.83
CA ASP A 97 -8.10 6.99 19.21
C ASP A 97 -6.64 7.13 19.68
N ALA A 98 -5.69 6.81 18.79
CA ALA A 98 -4.26 6.91 19.12
C ALA A 98 -3.78 8.37 19.26
N PHE A 99 -4.31 9.32 18.48
CA PHE A 99 -4.06 10.75 18.66
C PHE A 99 -4.69 11.28 19.94
N MET A 100 -5.95 10.93 20.20
CA MET A 100 -6.67 11.35 21.42
C MET A 100 -5.99 10.84 22.69
N ALA A 101 -5.47 9.60 22.69
CA ALA A 101 -4.70 9.06 23.82
C ALA A 101 -3.42 9.85 24.15
N ARG A 102 -2.95 10.71 23.22
CA ARG A 102 -1.81 11.63 23.39
C ARG A 102 -2.23 13.08 23.61
N GLY A 103 -3.53 13.35 23.72
CA GLY A 103 -4.06 14.71 23.83
C GLY A 103 -3.94 15.55 22.57
N ILE A 104 -3.74 14.90 21.40
CA ILE A 104 -3.57 15.58 20.11
C ILE A 104 -4.90 15.52 19.36
N ARG A 105 -5.39 16.69 18.92
CA ARG A 105 -6.50 16.76 17.96
C ARG A 105 -5.92 16.87 16.55
N ARG A 106 -6.25 15.94 15.68
CA ARG A 106 -5.83 15.96 14.28
C ARG A 106 -6.97 15.45 13.40
N GLU A 107 -7.27 16.18 12.35
CA GLU A 107 -8.23 15.76 11.35
C GLU A 107 -7.69 14.57 10.56
N ILE A 108 -8.56 13.59 10.29
CA ILE A 108 -8.26 12.40 9.51
C ILE A 108 -9.25 12.31 8.37
N ALA A 109 -8.78 12.30 7.15
CA ALA A 109 -9.59 12.16 5.97
C ALA A 109 -9.34 10.82 5.28
N VAL A 110 -10.39 10.14 4.87
CA VAL A 110 -10.32 8.93 4.04
C VAL A 110 -10.87 9.28 2.66
N VAL A 111 -10.07 9.10 1.62
CA VAL A 111 -10.43 9.42 0.24
C VAL A 111 -10.45 8.13 -0.57
N ILE A 112 -11.63 7.73 -1.04
CA ILE A 112 -11.74 6.69 -2.07
C ILE A 112 -11.06 7.23 -3.32
N THR A 113 -10.14 6.45 -3.86
CA THR A 113 -9.17 6.96 -4.82
C THR A 113 -9.18 6.12 -6.08
N GLN A 114 -9.32 6.79 -7.22
CA GLN A 114 -9.25 6.22 -8.55
C GLN A 114 -7.85 6.41 -9.14
N VAL A 115 -7.34 5.37 -9.79
CA VAL A 115 -6.01 5.38 -10.39
C VAL A 115 -6.13 5.05 -11.86
N VAL A 116 -5.74 6.00 -12.70
CA VAL A 116 -5.76 5.81 -14.16
C VAL A 116 -4.70 4.83 -14.57
N VAL A 117 -5.07 3.88 -15.42
CA VAL A 117 -4.22 2.89 -16.06
C VAL A 117 -4.41 2.96 -17.57
N ARG A 118 -3.48 2.40 -18.36
CA ARG A 118 -3.65 2.30 -19.82
C ARG A 118 -4.66 1.21 -20.15
N ALA A 119 -5.56 1.48 -21.09
CA ALA A 119 -6.53 0.48 -21.56
C ALA A 119 -5.82 -0.73 -22.21
N GLU A 120 -4.69 -0.47 -22.89
CA GLU A 120 -3.88 -1.46 -23.61
C GLU A 120 -2.73 -2.01 -22.77
N ASP A 121 -2.77 -1.86 -21.44
CA ASP A 121 -1.72 -2.43 -20.58
C ASP A 121 -1.66 -3.95 -20.76
N PRO A 122 -0.49 -4.53 -21.04
CA PRO A 122 -0.34 -5.97 -21.29
C PRO A 122 -0.80 -6.85 -20.09
N ALA A 123 -0.88 -6.28 -18.89
CA ALA A 123 -1.41 -7.00 -17.74
C ALA A 123 -2.86 -7.47 -17.93
N PHE A 124 -3.66 -6.81 -18.77
CA PHE A 124 -5.04 -7.22 -19.05
C PHE A 124 -5.10 -8.51 -19.88
N THR A 125 -4.10 -8.78 -20.70
CA THR A 125 -4.00 -10.01 -21.48
C THR A 125 -3.20 -11.11 -20.80
N ALA A 126 -2.39 -10.76 -19.79
CA ALA A 126 -1.56 -11.69 -19.03
C ALA A 126 -1.72 -11.46 -17.51
N PRO A 127 -2.87 -11.84 -16.92
CA PRO A 127 -3.13 -11.67 -15.49
C PRO A 127 -2.15 -12.46 -14.63
N THR A 128 -1.56 -11.79 -13.62
CA THR A 128 -0.57 -12.41 -12.73
C THR A 128 -0.78 -12.12 -11.25
N LYS A 129 -1.64 -11.16 -10.89
CA LYS A 129 -1.85 -10.75 -9.49
C LYS A 129 -2.78 -11.71 -8.77
N PRO A 130 -2.31 -12.47 -7.76
CA PRO A 130 -3.17 -13.37 -7.01
C PRO A 130 -4.17 -12.58 -6.17
N VAL A 131 -5.44 -13.01 -6.19
CA VAL A 131 -6.52 -12.46 -5.37
C VAL A 131 -7.34 -13.59 -4.74
N GLY A 132 -7.99 -13.30 -3.60
CA GLY A 132 -8.84 -14.28 -2.94
C GLY A 132 -8.07 -15.41 -2.25
N PRO A 133 -8.77 -16.50 -1.90
CA PRO A 133 -8.22 -17.66 -1.21
C PRO A 133 -7.38 -18.54 -2.13
N VAL A 134 -6.75 -19.55 -1.54
CA VAL A 134 -6.13 -20.66 -2.25
C VAL A 134 -7.16 -21.79 -2.43
N TYR A 135 -7.08 -22.50 -3.55
CA TYR A 135 -7.95 -23.61 -3.92
C TYR A 135 -7.15 -24.87 -4.24
N ALA A 136 -7.77 -26.03 -4.08
CA ALA A 136 -7.31 -27.25 -4.74
C ALA A 136 -7.42 -27.09 -6.27
N GLU A 137 -6.57 -27.75 -7.04
CA GLU A 137 -6.52 -27.60 -8.50
C GLU A 137 -7.88 -27.86 -9.16
N SER A 138 -8.59 -28.93 -8.76
CA SER A 138 -9.89 -29.26 -9.33
C SER A 138 -10.94 -28.17 -9.12
N VAL A 139 -10.94 -27.53 -7.94
CA VAL A 139 -11.86 -26.44 -7.60
C VAL A 139 -11.51 -25.18 -8.40
N ALA A 140 -10.22 -24.82 -8.47
CA ALA A 140 -9.80 -23.66 -9.25
C ALA A 140 -10.13 -23.80 -10.75
N ARG A 141 -9.94 -25.00 -11.31
CA ARG A 141 -10.30 -25.29 -12.71
C ARG A 141 -11.81 -25.25 -12.96
N ALA A 142 -12.64 -25.69 -12.01
CA ALA A 142 -14.08 -25.55 -12.10
C ALA A 142 -14.48 -24.07 -12.16
N HIS A 143 -13.99 -23.23 -11.24
CA HIS A 143 -14.23 -21.78 -11.28
C HIS A 143 -13.73 -21.13 -12.58
N ALA A 144 -12.57 -21.56 -13.10
CA ALA A 144 -12.07 -21.07 -14.38
C ALA A 144 -13.01 -21.38 -15.55
N ALA A 145 -13.58 -22.60 -15.57
CA ALA A 145 -14.52 -23.03 -16.60
C ALA A 145 -15.89 -22.32 -16.49
N ASP A 146 -16.42 -22.18 -15.27
CA ASP A 146 -17.76 -21.66 -15.02
C ASP A 146 -17.80 -20.12 -15.05
N GLN A 147 -16.73 -19.46 -14.61
CA GLN A 147 -16.70 -18.01 -14.40
C GLN A 147 -15.65 -17.28 -15.26
N GLY A 148 -14.91 -18.01 -16.09
CA GLY A 148 -13.87 -17.42 -16.93
C GLY A 148 -12.64 -16.89 -16.16
N TRP A 149 -12.39 -17.38 -14.93
CA TRP A 149 -11.25 -16.90 -14.16
C TRP A 149 -9.92 -17.30 -14.80
N ALA A 150 -9.00 -16.37 -14.85
CA ALA A 150 -7.58 -16.72 -14.98
C ALA A 150 -7.10 -17.28 -13.63
N ILE A 151 -6.39 -18.39 -13.67
CA ILE A 151 -5.86 -19.07 -12.48
C ILE A 151 -4.36 -19.33 -12.62
N ALA A 152 -3.64 -19.27 -11.52
CA ALA A 152 -2.22 -19.59 -11.47
C ALA A 152 -1.89 -20.42 -10.24
N ARG A 153 -0.78 -21.16 -10.32
CA ARG A 153 -0.24 -21.93 -9.21
C ARG A 153 0.37 -20.99 -8.16
N ASP A 154 0.07 -21.26 -6.89
CA ASP A 154 0.60 -20.55 -5.72
C ASP A 154 1.11 -21.58 -4.70
N GLY A 155 2.38 -21.94 -4.80
CA GLY A 155 2.96 -23.08 -4.07
C GLY A 155 2.33 -24.39 -4.50
N GLU A 156 1.74 -25.13 -3.56
CA GLU A 156 1.03 -26.40 -3.80
C GLU A 156 -0.46 -26.21 -4.14
N HIS A 157 -0.94 -24.95 -4.11
CA HIS A 157 -2.32 -24.60 -4.36
C HIS A 157 -2.49 -23.78 -5.64
N TRP A 158 -3.72 -23.42 -5.93
CA TRP A 158 -4.09 -22.56 -7.05
C TRP A 158 -4.86 -21.34 -6.55
N ARG A 159 -4.73 -20.22 -7.26
CA ARG A 159 -5.47 -18.98 -6.98
C ARG A 159 -6.02 -18.37 -8.24
N ARG A 160 -7.11 -17.61 -8.09
CA ARG A 160 -7.51 -16.64 -9.10
C ARG A 160 -6.40 -15.60 -9.26
N VAL A 161 -6.07 -15.28 -10.50
CA VAL A 161 -5.17 -14.16 -10.84
C VAL A 161 -5.93 -13.14 -11.68
N VAL A 162 -5.62 -11.87 -11.46
CA VAL A 162 -6.24 -10.74 -12.16
C VAL A 162 -5.15 -9.85 -12.77
N ALA A 163 -5.56 -8.95 -13.66
CA ALA A 163 -4.66 -7.94 -14.21
C ALA A 163 -4.07 -7.06 -13.09
N SER A 164 -2.81 -6.68 -13.26
CA SER A 164 -2.15 -5.70 -12.38
C SER A 164 -1.44 -4.64 -13.21
N PRO A 165 -2.20 -3.72 -13.84
CA PRO A 165 -1.66 -2.70 -14.73
C PRO A 165 -0.83 -1.68 -13.98
N ALA A 166 0.08 -1.01 -14.71
CA ALA A 166 0.90 0.04 -14.17
C ALA A 166 0.06 1.30 -13.86
N PRO A 167 0.16 1.88 -12.65
CA PRO A 167 -0.53 3.12 -12.31
C PRO A 167 0.11 4.32 -13.02
N LEU A 168 -0.71 5.20 -13.60
CA LEU A 168 -0.25 6.40 -14.31
C LEU A 168 -0.46 7.68 -13.49
N ARG A 169 -1.67 7.91 -12.99
CA ARG A 169 -2.03 9.10 -12.23
C ARG A 169 -3.23 8.83 -11.32
N ILE A 170 -3.39 9.67 -10.31
CA ILE A 170 -4.47 9.63 -9.34
C ILE A 170 -5.43 10.78 -9.65
N LEU A 171 -6.72 10.48 -9.78
CA LEU A 171 -7.72 11.48 -10.11
C LEU A 171 -7.95 12.46 -8.96
N GLU A 172 -8.00 11.98 -7.74
CA GLU A 172 -8.25 12.79 -6.53
C GLU A 172 -6.99 13.48 -6.00
N ALA A 173 -5.85 13.44 -6.73
CA ALA A 173 -4.60 14.05 -6.28
C ALA A 173 -4.72 15.54 -5.88
N PRO A 174 -5.47 16.40 -6.59
CA PRO A 174 -5.67 17.78 -6.16
C PRO A 174 -6.40 17.89 -4.81
N ALA A 175 -7.47 17.12 -4.61
CA ALA A 175 -8.24 17.10 -3.37
C ALA A 175 -7.41 16.56 -2.20
N ILE A 176 -6.67 15.47 -2.41
CA ILE A 176 -5.76 14.89 -1.42
C ILE A 176 -4.71 15.93 -1.00
N ARG A 177 -4.15 16.68 -1.94
CA ARG A 177 -3.15 17.71 -1.66
C ARG A 177 -3.73 18.84 -0.81
N SER A 178 -4.91 19.35 -1.17
CA SER A 178 -5.60 20.36 -0.40
C SER A 178 -5.88 19.93 1.03
N LEU A 179 -6.36 18.70 1.24
CA LEU A 179 -6.58 18.15 2.58
C LEU A 179 -5.28 18.06 3.40
N VAL A 180 -4.19 17.63 2.77
CA VAL A 180 -2.88 17.56 3.46
C VAL A 180 -2.39 18.96 3.87
N GLU A 181 -2.58 19.94 3.01
CA GLU A 181 -2.20 21.35 3.26
C GLU A 181 -2.98 21.99 4.42
N THR A 182 -4.17 21.49 4.77
CA THR A 182 -4.88 21.89 6.01
C THR A 182 -4.30 21.26 7.27
N GLY A 183 -3.30 20.38 7.15
CA GLY A 183 -2.71 19.61 8.26
C GLY A 183 -3.41 18.29 8.54
N ALA A 184 -4.43 17.91 7.76
CA ALA A 184 -5.09 16.62 7.92
C ALA A 184 -4.13 15.45 7.61
N LEU A 185 -4.28 14.35 8.35
CA LEU A 185 -3.70 13.07 7.96
C LEU A 185 -4.63 12.40 6.95
N VAL A 186 -4.14 12.14 5.74
CA VAL A 186 -4.98 11.63 4.65
C VAL A 186 -4.69 10.16 4.37
N VAL A 187 -5.71 9.32 4.35
CA VAL A 187 -5.66 7.92 3.89
C VAL A 187 -6.22 7.88 2.47
N ALA A 188 -5.41 7.47 1.50
CA ALA A 188 -5.77 7.47 0.08
C ALA A 188 -5.10 6.34 -0.70
N ALA A 189 -5.65 5.97 -1.84
CA ALA A 189 -5.17 4.92 -2.74
C ALA A 189 -5.00 3.55 -2.04
N GLY A 190 -5.94 3.22 -1.15
CA GLY A 190 -5.97 1.91 -0.50
C GLY A 190 -6.04 0.79 -1.53
N GLY A 191 -5.30 -0.32 -1.28
CA GLY A 191 -5.23 -1.45 -2.21
C GLY A 191 -4.54 -1.17 -3.55
N GLY A 192 -3.98 0.03 -3.74
CA GLY A 192 -3.45 0.51 -5.01
C GLY A 192 -4.38 1.48 -5.75
N GLY A 193 -5.58 1.71 -5.22
CA GLY A 193 -6.64 2.52 -5.84
C GLY A 193 -7.57 1.71 -6.74
N VAL A 194 -8.70 2.30 -7.10
CA VAL A 194 -9.65 1.74 -8.06
C VAL A 194 -9.11 1.97 -9.47
N PRO A 195 -8.82 0.90 -10.25
CA PRO A 195 -8.31 1.07 -11.60
C PRO A 195 -9.38 1.61 -12.54
N VAL A 196 -9.07 2.68 -13.23
CA VAL A 196 -9.93 3.29 -14.26
C VAL A 196 -9.15 3.59 -15.53
N VAL A 197 -9.80 3.54 -16.66
CA VAL A 197 -9.27 3.99 -17.95
C VAL A 197 -9.95 5.29 -18.37
N GLU A 198 -9.20 6.17 -19.01
CA GLU A 198 -9.72 7.38 -19.61
C GLU A 198 -10.18 7.08 -21.04
N LEU A 199 -11.43 7.39 -21.33
CA LEU A 199 -12.03 7.23 -22.64
C LEU A 199 -11.72 8.42 -23.55
N PRO A 200 -11.81 8.28 -24.89
CA PRO A 200 -11.55 9.37 -25.82
C PRO A 200 -12.39 10.64 -25.61
N ASP A 201 -13.55 10.50 -24.99
CA ASP A 201 -14.45 11.63 -24.66
C ASP A 201 -14.19 12.26 -23.28
N GLY A 202 -13.13 11.82 -22.58
CA GLY A 202 -12.71 12.32 -21.28
C GLY A 202 -13.46 11.70 -20.08
N ARG A 203 -14.37 10.76 -20.31
CA ARG A 203 -15.00 9.98 -19.24
C ARG A 203 -14.05 8.91 -18.70
N TYR A 204 -14.33 8.43 -17.51
CA TYR A 204 -13.59 7.32 -16.89
C TYR A 204 -14.47 6.09 -16.79
N GLU A 205 -13.87 4.93 -16.99
CA GLU A 205 -14.52 3.63 -16.86
C GLU A 205 -13.69 2.72 -15.96
N GLY A 206 -14.35 2.09 -14.96
CA GLY A 206 -13.70 1.10 -14.09
C GLY A 206 -13.20 -0.11 -14.85
N ARG A 207 -12.11 -0.70 -14.37
CA ARG A 207 -11.54 -1.95 -14.94
C ARG A 207 -11.34 -3.00 -13.85
N GLU A 208 -11.69 -4.22 -14.18
CA GLU A 208 -11.43 -5.36 -13.30
C GLU A 208 -9.93 -5.68 -13.22
N ALA A 209 -9.27 -5.10 -12.23
CA ALA A 209 -7.85 -5.26 -11.99
C ALA A 209 -7.51 -4.95 -10.52
N VAL A 210 -6.31 -5.29 -10.09
CA VAL A 210 -5.75 -4.91 -8.79
C VAL A 210 -4.37 -4.31 -9.00
N ILE A 211 -4.27 -3.01 -8.86
CA ILE A 211 -3.00 -2.28 -9.00
C ILE A 211 -2.06 -2.66 -7.86
N ASP A 212 -0.76 -2.74 -8.13
CA ASP A 212 0.22 -2.95 -7.08
C ASP A 212 0.31 -1.70 -6.18
N LYS A 213 0.07 -1.87 -4.87
CA LYS A 213 0.01 -0.75 -3.92
C LYS A 213 1.35 -0.01 -3.76
N ASP A 214 2.47 -0.73 -3.92
CA ASP A 214 3.79 -0.13 -3.76
C ASP A 214 4.11 0.76 -4.96
N LEU A 215 3.71 0.35 -6.18
CA LEU A 215 3.79 1.18 -7.38
C LEU A 215 2.82 2.38 -7.31
N ALA A 216 1.58 2.16 -6.89
CA ALA A 216 0.61 3.23 -6.67
C ALA A 216 1.09 4.24 -5.61
N ALA A 217 1.80 3.78 -4.57
CA ALA A 217 2.38 4.65 -3.56
C ALA A 217 3.41 5.64 -4.15
N VAL A 218 4.17 5.23 -5.17
CA VAL A 218 5.10 6.13 -5.89
C VAL A 218 4.34 7.21 -6.64
N VAL A 219 3.32 6.82 -7.41
CA VAL A 219 2.50 7.77 -8.18
C VAL A 219 1.83 8.77 -7.25
N ARG A 220 1.26 8.28 -6.13
CA ARG A 220 0.66 9.13 -5.11
C ARG A 220 1.67 10.06 -4.45
N ALA A 221 2.82 9.54 -4.03
CA ALA A 221 3.86 10.35 -3.38
C ALA A 221 4.30 11.51 -4.27
N ARG A 222 4.49 11.26 -5.56
CA ARG A 222 4.78 12.31 -6.55
C ARG A 222 3.62 13.28 -6.72
N ALA A 223 2.40 12.76 -6.85
CA ALA A 223 1.20 13.57 -7.07
C ALA A 223 0.91 14.54 -5.93
N VAL A 224 1.24 14.17 -4.69
CA VAL A 224 1.09 15.04 -3.52
C VAL A 224 2.34 15.83 -3.17
N GLY A 225 3.41 15.72 -3.94
CA GLY A 225 4.68 16.42 -3.68
C GLY A 225 5.39 15.94 -2.41
N ALA A 226 5.38 14.63 -2.14
CA ALA A 226 6.04 14.09 -0.97
C ALA A 226 7.58 14.14 -1.10
N ASP A 227 8.24 14.55 -0.02
CA ASP A 227 9.71 14.55 0.09
C ASP A 227 10.28 13.14 0.31
N GLY A 228 9.50 12.28 0.98
CA GLY A 228 9.89 10.91 1.33
C GLY A 228 8.80 9.88 1.09
N LEU A 229 9.22 8.64 0.77
CA LEU A 229 8.36 7.47 0.64
C LEU A 229 8.80 6.39 1.63
N ILE A 230 7.90 5.96 2.50
CA ILE A 230 8.16 4.91 3.49
C ILE A 230 7.24 3.72 3.20
N LEU A 231 7.83 2.56 3.00
CA LEU A 231 7.09 1.30 2.86
C LEU A 231 7.26 0.48 4.15
N LEU A 232 6.18 0.41 4.94
CA LEU A 232 6.15 -0.34 6.19
C LEU A 232 5.63 -1.75 5.96
N THR A 233 6.35 -2.73 6.46
CA THR A 233 6.08 -4.16 6.26
C THR A 233 6.35 -4.95 7.55
N ASP A 234 6.33 -6.27 7.47
CA ASP A 234 6.58 -7.22 8.58
C ASP A 234 8.05 -7.62 8.73
N VAL A 235 8.93 -7.12 7.85
CA VAL A 235 10.37 -7.38 7.94
C VAL A 235 11.15 -6.11 8.22
N ALA A 236 12.30 -6.26 8.88
CA ALA A 236 13.12 -5.13 9.31
C ALA A 236 13.69 -4.29 8.14
N GLY A 237 13.76 -4.85 6.94
CA GLY A 237 14.30 -4.17 5.75
C GLY A 237 14.55 -5.13 4.60
N VAL A 238 15.32 -4.71 3.62
CA VAL A 238 15.77 -5.58 2.52
C VAL A 238 16.89 -6.49 3.01
N ILE A 239 16.75 -7.78 2.75
CA ILE A 239 17.71 -8.81 3.16
C ILE A 239 18.33 -9.42 1.91
N ARG A 240 19.67 -9.38 1.84
CA ARG A 240 20.44 -10.15 0.85
C ARG A 240 20.49 -11.60 1.28
N GLY A 241 20.39 -12.56 0.36
CA GLY A 241 20.44 -13.97 0.67
C GLY A 241 19.29 -14.45 1.59
N TRP A 242 18.09 -13.90 1.41
CA TRP A 242 16.91 -14.30 2.21
C TRP A 242 16.70 -15.82 2.18
N GLY A 243 16.60 -16.44 3.37
CA GLY A 243 16.40 -17.88 3.50
C GLY A 243 17.69 -18.70 3.47
N THR A 244 18.87 -18.07 3.41
CA THR A 244 20.18 -18.73 3.50
C THR A 244 20.88 -18.38 4.81
N PRO A 245 21.90 -19.17 5.24
CA PRO A 245 22.72 -18.84 6.41
C PRO A 245 23.46 -17.50 6.31
N GLU A 246 23.71 -17.02 5.08
CA GLU A 246 24.39 -15.76 4.77
C GLU A 246 23.43 -14.57 4.69
N ALA A 247 22.21 -14.71 5.19
CA ALA A 247 21.21 -13.64 5.15
C ALA A 247 21.69 -12.39 5.90
N GLU A 248 21.82 -11.28 5.18
CA GLU A 248 22.30 -10.01 5.71
C GLU A 248 21.35 -8.87 5.39
N MET A 249 21.05 -8.04 6.39
CA MET A 249 20.22 -6.89 6.22
C MET A 249 20.97 -5.74 5.55
N ILE A 250 20.46 -5.25 4.44
CA ILE A 250 21.01 -4.10 3.70
C ILE A 250 20.51 -2.82 4.36
N ARG A 251 21.41 -2.02 4.93
CA ARG A 251 21.06 -0.74 5.56
C ARG A 251 20.88 0.40 4.56
N ARG A 252 21.63 0.37 3.48
CA ARG A 252 21.57 1.37 2.39
C ARG A 252 21.64 0.65 1.06
N LEU A 253 20.86 1.12 0.11
CA LEU A 253 20.81 0.62 -1.24
C LEU A 253 20.75 1.82 -2.19
N SER A 254 21.71 1.94 -3.08
CA SER A 254 21.66 2.98 -4.12
C SER A 254 20.58 2.64 -5.16
N VAL A 255 20.22 3.60 -5.97
CA VAL A 255 19.26 3.40 -7.06
C VAL A 255 19.81 2.39 -8.07
N GLU A 256 21.08 2.50 -8.39
CA GLU A 256 21.81 1.64 -9.31
C GLU A 256 21.83 0.19 -8.82
N GLU A 257 22.33 -0.04 -7.58
CA GLU A 257 22.33 -1.37 -6.95
C GLU A 257 20.93 -1.98 -6.88
N ALA A 258 19.91 -1.16 -6.62
CA ALA A 258 18.53 -1.63 -6.59
C ALA A 258 18.07 -2.16 -7.97
N PHE A 259 18.36 -1.45 -9.05
CA PHE A 259 17.99 -1.89 -10.40
C PHE A 259 18.83 -3.08 -10.87
N GLU A 260 20.12 -3.11 -10.58
CA GLU A 260 20.98 -4.27 -10.85
C GLU A 260 20.47 -5.52 -10.14
N GLY A 261 20.15 -5.42 -8.84
CA GLY A 261 19.61 -6.53 -8.08
C GLY A 261 18.23 -6.99 -8.58
N LEU A 262 17.37 -6.06 -9.01
CA LEU A 262 16.08 -6.40 -9.63
C LEU A 262 16.28 -7.16 -10.94
N ALA A 263 17.22 -6.74 -11.78
CA ALA A 263 17.54 -7.41 -13.04
C ALA A 263 18.15 -8.80 -12.82
N ALA A 264 18.94 -8.96 -11.75
CA ALA A 264 19.52 -10.24 -11.33
C ALA A 264 18.54 -11.16 -10.58
N GLY A 265 17.30 -10.72 -10.30
CA GLY A 265 16.33 -11.49 -9.52
C GLY A 265 16.70 -11.65 -8.05
N ALA A 266 17.47 -10.74 -7.47
CA ALA A 266 17.98 -10.82 -6.09
C ALA A 266 16.88 -10.79 -5.02
N TRP A 267 15.68 -10.33 -5.37
CA TRP A 267 14.53 -10.25 -4.45
C TRP A 267 13.28 -10.87 -5.04
N PRO A 268 12.43 -11.56 -4.22
CA PRO A 268 11.22 -12.19 -4.70
C PRO A 268 10.28 -11.23 -5.42
N ALA A 269 9.88 -11.58 -6.65
CA ALA A 269 9.06 -10.75 -7.54
C ALA A 269 7.65 -10.44 -6.96
N GLY A 270 7.11 -11.32 -6.11
CA GLY A 270 5.78 -11.16 -5.50
C GLY A 270 5.74 -10.41 -4.17
N SER A 271 6.91 -10.03 -3.59
CA SER A 271 6.95 -9.43 -2.25
C SER A 271 7.94 -8.26 -2.14
N MET A 272 9.25 -8.56 -2.01
CA MET A 272 10.28 -7.53 -1.80
C MET A 272 10.65 -6.80 -3.09
N GLY A 273 10.68 -7.46 -4.24
CA GLY A 273 11.04 -6.86 -5.53
C GLY A 273 10.22 -5.61 -5.87
N PRO A 274 8.87 -5.65 -5.82
CA PRO A 274 8.03 -4.46 -6.02
C PRO A 274 8.36 -3.30 -5.08
N LYS A 275 8.67 -3.57 -3.82
CA LYS A 275 9.03 -2.54 -2.82
C LYS A 275 10.37 -1.88 -3.13
N VAL A 276 11.39 -2.68 -3.45
CA VAL A 276 12.70 -2.19 -3.89
C VAL A 276 12.55 -1.33 -5.14
N ARG A 277 11.77 -1.82 -6.12
CA ARG A 277 11.46 -1.08 -7.35
C ARG A 277 10.78 0.26 -7.05
N ALA A 278 9.75 0.27 -6.20
CA ALA A 278 9.02 1.47 -5.84
C ALA A 278 9.94 2.51 -5.16
N CYS A 279 10.76 2.09 -4.19
CA CYS A 279 11.71 2.98 -3.53
C CYS A 279 12.75 3.57 -4.50
N ALA A 280 13.33 2.73 -5.36
CA ALA A 280 14.31 3.17 -6.36
C ALA A 280 13.68 4.12 -7.39
N ASP A 281 12.49 3.80 -7.90
CA ASP A 281 11.76 4.65 -8.84
C ASP A 281 11.39 6.00 -8.23
N PHE A 282 10.99 6.03 -6.95
CA PHE A 282 10.66 7.28 -6.26
C PHE A 282 11.89 8.20 -6.17
N VAL A 283 13.03 7.68 -5.73
CA VAL A 283 14.27 8.45 -5.59
C VAL A 283 14.79 8.88 -6.96
N ARG A 284 14.80 8.00 -7.96
CA ARG A 284 15.19 8.33 -9.35
C ARG A 284 14.33 9.44 -9.93
N GLY A 285 13.06 9.50 -9.56
CA GLY A 285 12.13 10.55 -9.98
C GLY A 285 12.20 11.86 -9.20
N GLY A 286 13.24 12.07 -8.38
CA GLY A 286 13.49 13.31 -7.64
C GLY A 286 13.01 13.31 -6.18
N GLY A 287 12.47 12.21 -5.67
CA GLY A 287 12.19 12.06 -4.24
C GLY A 287 13.49 12.12 -3.42
N ARG A 288 13.45 12.79 -2.27
CA ARG A 288 14.66 13.01 -1.46
C ARG A 288 15.20 11.74 -0.84
N PHE A 289 14.29 10.85 -0.38
CA PHE A 289 14.65 9.52 0.07
C PHE A 289 13.45 8.58 0.06
N ALA A 290 13.72 7.27 0.03
CA ALA A 290 12.73 6.26 0.34
C ALA A 290 13.30 5.26 1.36
N ALA A 291 12.42 4.55 2.07
CA ALA A 291 12.86 3.49 2.98
C ALA A 291 11.85 2.35 3.05
N ILE A 292 12.38 1.14 3.34
CA ILE A 292 11.61 -0.06 3.66
C ILE A 292 11.97 -0.46 5.08
N GLY A 293 10.97 -0.73 5.93
CA GLY A 293 11.24 -1.17 7.29
C GLY A 293 10.02 -1.76 8.00
N ALA A 294 10.25 -2.20 9.23
CA ALA A 294 9.18 -2.75 10.05
C ALA A 294 8.21 -1.66 10.51
N LEU A 295 6.92 -2.02 10.60
CA LEU A 295 5.87 -1.11 11.06
C LEU A 295 6.13 -0.62 12.50
N ASP A 296 6.59 -1.51 13.37
CA ASP A 296 6.85 -1.19 14.77
C ASP A 296 8.03 -0.20 14.93
N ASP A 297 8.89 -0.09 13.92
CA ASP A 297 10.04 0.82 13.85
C ASP A 297 9.78 2.07 12.99
N ALA A 298 8.54 2.38 12.65
CA ALA A 298 8.19 3.42 11.68
C ALA A 298 8.91 4.75 11.92
N ALA A 299 8.96 5.24 13.15
CA ALA A 299 9.69 6.44 13.51
C ALA A 299 11.21 6.28 13.24
N ALA A 300 11.83 5.19 13.70
CA ALA A 300 13.27 4.94 13.51
C ALA A 300 13.64 4.82 12.01
N VAL A 301 12.74 4.26 11.19
CA VAL A 301 12.91 4.15 9.72
C VAL A 301 12.98 5.54 9.08
N VAL A 302 12.10 6.46 9.48
CA VAL A 302 12.11 7.84 8.96
C VAL A 302 13.43 8.56 9.27
N TRP A 303 14.00 8.35 10.45
CA TRP A 303 15.31 8.91 10.82
C TRP A 303 16.51 8.12 10.27
N GLY A 304 16.27 7.01 9.55
CA GLY A 304 17.33 6.18 8.96
C GLY A 304 18.12 5.36 9.99
N ARG A 305 17.54 5.12 11.19
CA ARG A 305 18.13 4.27 12.24
C ARG A 305 17.68 2.82 12.15
N ALA A 306 16.57 2.58 11.48
CA ALA A 306 16.07 1.24 11.14
C ALA A 306 15.75 1.16 9.64
N GLY A 307 15.53 -0.05 9.15
CA GLY A 307 15.14 -0.27 7.77
C GLY A 307 16.29 -0.23 6.77
N THR A 308 15.93 -0.34 5.50
CA THR A 308 16.78 -0.14 4.33
C THR A 308 16.43 1.20 3.71
N ARG A 309 17.41 2.06 3.53
CA ARG A 309 17.26 3.39 2.98
C ARG A 309 17.77 3.46 1.55
N PHE A 310 17.02 4.16 0.71
CA PHE A 310 17.33 4.51 -0.68
C PHE A 310 17.57 6.01 -0.78
N GLY A 311 18.59 6.42 -1.55
CA GLY A 311 18.96 7.81 -1.71
C GLY A 311 19.78 8.39 -0.54
N SER A 312 20.40 9.54 -0.78
CA SER A 312 21.30 10.23 0.16
C SER A 312 20.64 11.42 0.85
N GLY A 313 19.47 11.88 0.37
CA GLY A 313 18.79 13.06 0.88
C GLY A 313 18.41 12.90 2.36
N ARG A 314 18.53 13.98 3.15
CA ARG A 314 17.96 14.04 4.50
C ARG A 314 16.61 14.75 4.42
N LEU A 315 15.59 14.24 5.13
CA LEU A 315 14.43 15.05 5.39
C LEU A 315 14.83 16.18 6.34
N GLY A 316 14.40 17.40 6.06
CA GLY A 316 14.56 18.54 6.96
C GLY A 316 13.65 18.42 8.19
N LEU A 317 13.68 17.25 8.85
CA LEU A 317 12.90 16.99 10.05
C LEU A 317 13.54 17.72 11.24
N PRO A 318 12.74 18.15 12.24
CA PRO A 318 13.25 18.64 13.52
C PRO A 318 14.20 17.63 14.15
N ARG A 319 15.15 18.10 14.97
CA ARG A 319 15.95 17.16 15.75
C ARG A 319 15.03 16.33 16.64
N GLU A 320 15.27 15.04 16.72
CA GLU A 320 14.50 14.14 17.57
C GLU A 320 14.48 14.65 19.02
N GLY A 321 13.29 14.71 19.62
CA GLY A 321 13.10 15.29 20.96
C GLY A 321 12.76 16.78 20.98
N ALA A 322 12.84 17.50 19.88
CA ALA A 322 12.26 18.84 19.78
C ALA A 322 10.73 18.67 19.74
N ARG A 323 10.02 19.06 20.81
CA ARG A 323 8.54 19.13 20.77
C ARG A 323 8.17 20.12 19.68
N VAL A 324 7.46 19.65 18.65
CA VAL A 324 6.78 20.55 17.72
C VAL A 324 5.72 21.25 18.53
N GLY A 325 5.86 22.55 18.72
CA GLY A 325 5.00 23.36 19.59
C GLY A 325 3.54 23.16 19.20
N ALA A 326 2.69 23.01 20.19
CA ALA A 326 1.26 23.19 20.02
C ALA A 326 1.06 24.57 19.37
N ALA A 327 0.42 24.62 18.21
CA ALA A 327 -0.05 25.88 17.66
C ALA A 327 -0.93 26.53 18.75
N SER A 328 -0.50 27.70 19.21
CA SER A 328 -1.27 28.56 20.10
C SER A 328 -2.63 28.83 19.46
N GLU A 329 -3.64 28.79 20.28
CA GLU A 329 -5.08 29.04 20.08
C GLU A 329 -5.45 30.08 19.03
#